data_86502a304ddaf896c2362dd97b52dca5
#
_entry.id   86502a304ddaf896c2362dd97b52dca5
#
_cell.length_a   1.000
_cell.length_b   1.000
_cell.length_c   1.000
_cell.angle_alpha   90.00
_cell.angle_beta   90.00
_cell.angle_gamma   90.00
#
_symmetry.space_group_name_H-M   'P 1'
#
loop_
_entity.id
_entity.type
_entity.pdbx_description
1 polymer ?
#
loop_
_entity_poly.entity_id
_entity_poly.type
_entity_poly.pdbx_seq_one_letter_code
_entity_poly.pdbx_strand_id
1 'polypeptide(L)'
;MKNALSNKLLLLCAALLCALSAARADDLEYRYEIGGFLGGSSYYGDANYNSFLKNTNIMGGLIWRYNINPRMAVKTNLAMAKISGSTADAENRFPGGDVEFSRTIYALGAQFECNFFAYGSGASYKGTRRLVPYIFAGLGMTYAPEPAKNTFAMNIPVGAGIRYKFAPRWNVGCELSFRFTTTDDLDVTNTTAPILSDPYGIKSSGFKNKDSYSFLSIFVTYDISPKYRRCNN
;
A
#
# COMPACT_ATOMS: atom_id res chain seq x y z
N MET A 1 14.36 6.43 29.69
CA MET A 1 13.13 5.90 29.06
C MET A 1 13.26 5.60 27.55
N LYS A 2 14.01 6.37 26.75
CA LYS A 2 14.19 6.13 25.30
C LYS A 2 14.83 4.76 24.96
N ASN A 3 15.82 4.32 25.72
CA ASN A 3 16.54 3.05 25.45
C ASN A 3 15.69 1.80 25.73
N ALA A 4 14.75 1.86 26.67
CA ALA A 4 13.86 0.72 26.99
C ALA A 4 12.81 0.48 25.88
N LEU A 5 12.34 1.53 25.22
CA LEU A 5 11.40 1.44 24.11
C LEU A 5 12.08 0.88 22.85
N SER A 6 13.31 1.33 22.56
CA SER A 6 14.14 0.83 21.48
C SER A 6 14.44 -0.67 21.62
N ASN A 7 14.80 -1.11 22.83
CA ASN A 7 15.09 -2.53 23.09
C ASN A 7 13.83 -3.41 22.98
N LYS A 8 12.66 -2.93 23.38
CA LYS A 8 11.39 -3.65 23.23
C LYS A 8 11.00 -3.78 21.74
N LEU A 9 11.23 -2.73 20.95
CA LEU A 9 10.98 -2.76 19.52
C LEU A 9 11.93 -3.73 18.82
N LEU A 10 13.20 -3.74 19.20
CA LEU A 10 14.22 -4.66 18.65
C LEU A 10 13.90 -6.12 18.99
N LEU A 11 13.46 -6.40 20.24
CA LEU A 11 13.00 -7.73 20.66
C LEU A 11 11.74 -8.17 19.93
N LEU A 12 10.80 -7.27 19.67
CA LEU A 12 9.60 -7.55 18.91
C LEU A 12 9.94 -7.88 17.44
N CYS A 13 10.85 -7.13 16.83
CA CYS A 13 11.35 -7.41 15.47
C CYS A 13 12.13 -8.74 15.41
N ALA A 14 12.95 -9.04 16.40
CA ALA A 14 13.66 -10.31 16.48
C ALA A 14 12.71 -11.50 16.69
N ALA A 15 11.69 -11.37 17.54
CA ALA A 15 10.66 -12.38 17.73
C ALA A 15 9.82 -12.59 16.46
N LEU A 16 9.51 -11.52 15.72
CA LEU A 16 8.84 -11.58 14.43
C LEU A 16 9.71 -12.30 13.38
N LEU A 17 11.01 -12.01 13.33
CA LEU A 17 11.98 -12.67 12.44
C LEU A 17 12.16 -14.16 12.80
N CYS A 18 12.18 -14.51 14.10
CA CYS A 18 12.24 -15.92 14.53
C CYS A 18 10.94 -16.68 14.24
N ALA A 19 9.76 -16.03 14.34
CA ALA A 19 8.49 -16.62 13.93
C ALA A 19 8.43 -16.86 12.41
N LEU A 20 9.11 -16.04 11.61
CA LEU A 20 9.25 -16.18 10.17
C LEU A 20 10.09 -17.41 9.78
N SER A 21 11.14 -17.72 10.55
CA SER A 21 12.03 -18.88 10.28
C SER A 21 11.41 -20.24 10.65
N ALA A 22 10.41 -20.26 11.53
CA ALA A 22 9.64 -21.46 11.89
C ALA A 22 8.58 -21.86 10.84
N ALA A 23 8.37 -21.05 9.80
CA ALA A 23 7.49 -21.38 8.69
C ALA A 23 8.16 -22.48 7.84
N ARG A 24 7.80 -23.73 8.10
CA ARG A 24 8.17 -24.87 7.24
C ARG A 24 7.87 -24.50 5.79
N ALA A 25 8.77 -24.85 4.89
CA ALA A 25 8.59 -24.74 3.45
C ALA A 25 7.42 -25.66 3.03
N ASP A 26 6.21 -25.17 3.26
CA ASP A 26 5.00 -25.85 2.85
C ASP A 26 4.91 -25.79 1.32
N ASP A 27 4.42 -26.84 0.71
CA ASP A 27 4.44 -27.00 -0.75
C ASP A 27 3.54 -25.93 -1.42
N LEU A 28 4.18 -24.88 -1.92
CA LEU A 28 3.53 -23.91 -2.80
C LEU A 28 3.10 -24.58 -4.10
N GLU A 29 1.87 -24.36 -4.51
CA GLU A 29 1.37 -24.79 -5.83
C GLU A 29 1.96 -23.94 -6.95
N TYR A 30 2.05 -22.60 -6.73
CA TYR A 30 2.53 -21.62 -7.68
C TYR A 30 3.43 -20.61 -6.99
N ARG A 31 4.53 -20.24 -7.66
CA ARG A 31 5.51 -19.33 -7.08
C ARG A 31 5.27 -17.86 -7.44
N TYR A 32 4.79 -17.60 -8.64
CA TYR A 32 4.60 -16.24 -9.13
C TYR A 32 3.13 -15.99 -9.46
N GLU A 33 2.69 -14.76 -9.21
CA GLU A 33 1.39 -14.24 -9.62
C GLU A 33 1.60 -12.92 -10.36
N ILE A 34 0.88 -12.72 -11.44
CA ILE A 34 0.82 -11.47 -12.18
C ILE A 34 -0.64 -11.07 -12.39
N GLY A 35 -0.93 -9.80 -12.34
CA GLY A 35 -2.28 -9.31 -12.56
C GLY A 35 -2.40 -7.81 -12.55
N GLY A 36 -3.63 -7.35 -12.47
CA GLY A 36 -3.97 -5.94 -12.41
C GLY A 36 -4.92 -5.64 -11.27
N PHE A 37 -5.05 -4.37 -10.99
CA PHE A 37 -6.01 -3.85 -10.01
C PHE A 37 -6.62 -2.55 -10.49
N LEU A 38 -7.83 -2.31 -10.02
CA LEU A 38 -8.59 -1.07 -10.21
C LEU A 38 -9.20 -0.67 -8.88
N GLY A 39 -9.43 0.63 -8.69
CA GLY A 39 -10.03 1.09 -7.44
C GLY A 39 -10.09 2.60 -7.31
N GLY A 40 -10.15 3.04 -6.07
CA GLY A 40 -10.20 4.44 -5.68
C GLY A 40 -8.96 4.87 -4.90
N SER A 41 -8.51 6.08 -5.16
CA SER A 41 -7.48 6.79 -4.40
C SER A 41 -8.07 7.98 -3.68
N SER A 42 -7.73 8.15 -2.41
CA SER A 42 -8.15 9.29 -1.58
C SER A 42 -6.92 9.94 -0.96
N TYR A 43 -6.90 11.27 -0.98
CA TYR A 43 -5.82 12.05 -0.39
C TYR A 43 -6.15 12.41 1.06
N TYR A 44 -5.11 12.43 1.91
CA TYR A 44 -5.16 12.86 3.31
C TYR A 44 -3.99 13.81 3.58
N GLY A 45 -4.31 15.07 3.80
CA GLY A 45 -3.38 16.14 4.07
C GLY A 45 -4.14 17.42 4.39
N ASP A 46 -3.48 18.56 4.31
CA ASP A 46 -4.04 19.86 4.71
C ASP A 46 -5.31 20.23 3.94
N ALA A 47 -5.44 19.78 2.70
CA ALA A 47 -6.60 20.03 1.84
C ALA A 47 -7.77 19.03 2.01
N ASN A 48 -7.72 18.07 2.93
CA ASN A 48 -8.80 17.09 3.12
C ASN A 48 -8.83 16.53 4.56
N TYR A 49 -9.02 17.42 5.52
CA TYR A 49 -8.83 17.10 6.95
C TYR A 49 -9.92 16.18 7.55
N ASN A 50 -11.14 16.14 7.01
CA ASN A 50 -12.29 15.63 7.80
C ASN A 50 -13.12 14.51 7.18
N SER A 51 -12.75 13.91 6.06
CA SER A 51 -13.63 12.93 5.40
C SER A 51 -12.88 11.74 4.81
N PHE A 52 -13.08 10.58 5.43
CA PHE A 52 -12.65 9.29 4.89
C PHE A 52 -13.35 9.02 3.55
N LEU A 53 -12.62 8.77 2.49
CA LEU A 53 -13.10 8.51 1.12
C LEU A 53 -13.82 9.68 0.42
N LYS A 54 -13.75 10.90 0.92
CA LYS A 54 -14.19 12.07 0.18
C LYS A 54 -13.18 12.38 -0.95
N ASN A 55 -13.67 12.84 -2.10
CA ASN A 55 -12.86 13.10 -3.29
C ASN A 55 -12.06 11.85 -3.77
N THR A 56 -12.72 10.68 -3.73
CA THR A 56 -12.12 9.45 -4.24
C THR A 56 -12.02 9.51 -5.77
N ASN A 57 -10.82 9.36 -6.30
CA ASN A 57 -10.54 9.33 -7.71
C ASN A 57 -10.21 7.91 -8.18
N ILE A 58 -10.34 7.68 -9.49
CA ILE A 58 -10.01 6.39 -10.07
C ILE A 58 -8.51 6.13 -10.03
N MET A 59 -8.15 4.90 -9.79
CA MET A 59 -6.79 4.41 -9.89
C MET A 59 -6.73 3.00 -10.47
N GLY A 60 -5.57 2.63 -11.01
CA GLY A 60 -5.34 1.28 -11.50
C GLY A 60 -3.85 0.99 -11.67
N GLY A 61 -3.53 -0.26 -11.93
CA GLY A 61 -2.14 -0.64 -12.11
C GLY A 61 -1.92 -2.14 -12.26
N LEU A 62 -0.66 -2.51 -12.15
CA LEU A 62 -0.17 -3.87 -12.29
C LEU A 62 0.38 -4.40 -10.96
N ILE A 63 0.22 -5.70 -10.76
CA ILE A 63 0.76 -6.44 -9.61
C ILE A 63 1.64 -7.57 -10.12
N TRP A 64 2.79 -7.69 -9.50
CA TRP A 64 3.63 -8.88 -9.56
C TRP A 64 3.88 -9.35 -8.13
N ARG A 65 3.60 -10.64 -7.86
CA ARG A 65 3.76 -11.23 -6.53
C ARG A 65 4.62 -12.48 -6.60
N TYR A 66 5.56 -12.56 -5.67
CA TYR A 66 6.39 -13.72 -5.43
C TYR A 66 5.99 -14.38 -4.11
N ASN A 67 5.41 -15.56 -4.17
CA ASN A 67 5.04 -16.34 -3.00
C ASN A 67 6.27 -17.07 -2.46
N ILE A 68 6.73 -16.69 -1.28
CA ILE A 68 7.85 -17.34 -0.58
C ILE A 68 7.35 -18.67 -0.01
N ASN A 69 6.19 -18.62 0.65
CA ASN A 69 5.49 -19.77 1.20
C ASN A 69 3.96 -19.47 1.23
N PRO A 70 3.07 -20.43 1.63
CA PRO A 70 1.62 -20.19 1.67
C PRO A 70 1.18 -19.04 2.59
N ARG A 71 2.05 -18.60 3.51
CA ARG A 71 1.76 -17.52 4.46
C ARG A 71 2.47 -16.21 4.16
N MET A 72 3.48 -16.22 3.31
CA MET A 72 4.34 -15.05 3.07
C MET A 72 4.55 -14.83 1.59
N ALA A 73 4.46 -13.58 1.16
CA ALA A 73 4.75 -13.16 -0.19
C ALA A 73 5.42 -11.79 -0.24
N VAL A 74 6.14 -11.53 -1.31
CA VAL A 74 6.59 -10.19 -1.70
C VAL A 74 5.79 -9.76 -2.90
N LYS A 75 5.13 -8.62 -2.79
CA LYS A 75 4.35 -8.02 -3.88
C LYS A 75 5.01 -6.73 -4.34
N THR A 76 5.18 -6.59 -5.63
CA THR A 76 5.51 -5.32 -6.28
C THR A 76 4.28 -4.81 -7.01
N ASN A 77 3.99 -3.53 -6.90
CA ASN A 77 2.91 -2.88 -7.62
C ASN A 77 3.39 -1.63 -8.33
N LEU A 78 2.86 -1.42 -9.52
CA LEU A 78 2.97 -0.18 -10.28
C LEU A 78 1.56 0.39 -10.42
N ALA A 79 1.33 1.56 -9.86
CA ALA A 79 0.03 2.23 -9.82
C ALA A 79 0.06 3.56 -10.54
N MET A 80 -1.01 3.88 -11.24
CA MET A 80 -1.36 5.22 -11.70
C MET A 80 -2.66 5.62 -10.98
N ALA A 81 -2.64 6.76 -10.32
CA ALA A 81 -3.76 7.24 -9.54
C ALA A 81 -3.91 8.75 -9.70
N LYS A 82 -5.13 9.24 -9.57
CA LYS A 82 -5.43 10.66 -9.48
C LYS A 82 -5.74 10.98 -8.03
N ILE A 83 -5.13 12.02 -7.50
CA ILE A 83 -5.45 12.56 -6.17
C ILE A 83 -6.04 13.95 -6.32
N SER A 84 -7.02 14.28 -5.50
CA SER A 84 -7.63 15.61 -5.44
C SER A 84 -7.99 15.95 -4.01
N GLY A 85 -8.02 17.23 -3.70
CA GLY A 85 -8.48 17.76 -2.43
C GLY A 85 -9.04 19.15 -2.62
N SER A 86 -9.88 19.58 -1.66
CA SER A 86 -10.48 20.90 -1.61
C SER A 86 -10.49 21.40 -0.16
N THR A 87 -10.11 22.65 0.04
CA THR A 87 -10.17 23.31 1.35
C THR A 87 -11.53 23.96 1.64
N ALA A 88 -12.44 23.98 0.65
CA ALA A 88 -13.77 24.63 0.76
C ALA A 88 -14.66 24.08 1.89
N ASP A 89 -14.44 22.83 2.29
CA ASP A 89 -15.19 22.15 3.35
C ASP A 89 -14.50 22.19 4.73
N ALA A 90 -13.36 22.87 4.87
CA ALA A 90 -12.71 23.03 6.16
C ALA A 90 -13.51 23.97 7.06
N GLU A 91 -13.98 23.49 8.22
CA GLU A 91 -14.75 24.29 9.20
C GLU A 91 -13.97 25.52 9.70
N ASN A 92 -12.65 25.49 9.67
CA ASN A 92 -11.77 26.62 9.92
C ASN A 92 -11.31 27.21 8.59
N ARG A 93 -11.58 28.47 8.35
CA ARG A 93 -11.12 29.19 7.15
C ARG A 93 -9.62 29.02 6.98
N PHE A 94 -9.23 28.36 5.91
CA PHE A 94 -7.85 28.21 5.52
C PHE A 94 -7.25 29.61 5.25
N PRO A 95 -6.03 29.94 5.71
CA PRO A 95 -5.45 31.28 5.57
C PRO A 95 -5.35 31.79 4.15
N GLY A 96 -5.45 30.94 3.15
CA GLY A 96 -5.32 31.25 1.72
C GLY A 96 -6.63 31.23 0.91
N GLY A 97 -7.79 31.03 1.55
CA GLY A 97 -9.08 30.90 0.87
C GLY A 97 -9.34 29.48 0.34
N ASP A 98 -10.37 29.33 -0.49
CA ASP A 98 -10.74 28.04 -1.08
C ASP A 98 -9.73 27.64 -2.17
N VAL A 99 -9.02 26.56 -1.92
CA VAL A 99 -8.02 25.99 -2.85
C VAL A 99 -8.46 24.58 -3.22
N GLU A 100 -8.51 24.33 -4.52
CA GLU A 100 -8.75 22.98 -5.05
C GLU A 100 -7.50 22.51 -5.81
N PHE A 101 -7.13 21.26 -5.64
CA PHE A 101 -6.08 20.65 -6.43
C PHE A 101 -6.51 19.29 -6.98
N SER A 102 -5.90 18.95 -8.12
CA SER A 102 -6.07 17.64 -8.75
C SER A 102 -4.77 17.29 -9.47
N ARG A 103 -4.21 16.15 -9.11
CA ARG A 103 -2.92 15.71 -9.63
C ARG A 103 -2.89 14.22 -9.90
N THR A 104 -2.22 13.83 -11.00
CA THR A 104 -1.94 12.42 -11.29
C THR A 104 -0.63 12.04 -10.61
N ILE A 105 -0.59 10.87 -9.99
CA ILE A 105 0.59 10.28 -9.36
C ILE A 105 0.88 8.91 -9.94
N TYR A 106 2.16 8.59 -10.03
CA TYR A 106 2.66 7.26 -10.34
C TYR A 106 3.35 6.71 -9.10
N ALA A 107 2.97 5.52 -8.68
CA ALA A 107 3.51 4.90 -7.48
C ALA A 107 4.06 3.52 -7.78
N LEU A 108 5.32 3.31 -7.45
CA LEU A 108 5.98 2.00 -7.45
C LEU A 108 6.18 1.56 -6.00
N GLY A 109 5.79 0.34 -5.65
CA GLY A 109 5.94 -0.17 -4.30
C GLY A 109 6.38 -1.62 -4.27
N ALA A 110 7.17 -1.97 -3.26
CA ALA A 110 7.49 -3.33 -2.87
C ALA A 110 6.98 -3.57 -1.45
N GLN A 111 6.19 -4.60 -1.26
CA GLN A 111 5.45 -4.87 -0.03
C GLN A 111 5.67 -6.32 0.39
N PHE A 112 5.88 -6.52 1.67
CA PHE A 112 5.90 -7.84 2.28
C PHE A 112 4.51 -8.15 2.83
N GLU A 113 3.92 -9.27 2.40
CA GLU A 113 2.59 -9.72 2.77
C GLU A 113 2.66 -10.90 3.74
N CYS A 114 1.85 -10.84 4.80
CA CYS A 114 1.65 -11.92 5.76
C CYS A 114 0.20 -12.38 5.74
N ASN A 115 -0.02 -13.61 5.32
CA ASN A 115 -1.33 -14.26 5.34
C ASN A 115 -1.62 -14.83 6.72
N PHE A 116 -2.81 -14.62 7.25
CA PHE A 116 -3.23 -15.21 8.53
C PHE A 116 -3.37 -16.73 8.46
N PHE A 117 -3.71 -17.26 7.29
CA PHE A 117 -3.83 -18.70 7.05
C PHE A 117 -3.01 -19.10 5.82
N ALA A 118 -2.66 -20.37 5.72
CA ALA A 118 -1.99 -20.90 4.55
C ALA A 118 -2.91 -20.78 3.32
N TYR A 119 -2.46 -20.01 2.32
CA TYR A 119 -3.21 -19.74 1.10
C TYR A 119 -2.96 -20.82 0.04
N GLY A 120 -4.03 -21.29 -0.59
CA GLY A 120 -3.93 -22.31 -1.65
C GLY A 120 -5.27 -22.78 -2.20
N SER A 121 -5.26 -23.95 -2.83
CA SER A 121 -6.45 -24.53 -3.48
C SER A 121 -7.57 -24.95 -2.50
N GLY A 122 -7.30 -24.93 -1.20
CA GLY A 122 -8.25 -25.35 -0.16
C GLY A 122 -8.40 -26.85 -0.05
N ALA A 123 -7.43 -27.60 -0.57
CA ALA A 123 -7.42 -29.06 -0.41
C ALA A 123 -7.20 -29.44 1.06
N SER A 124 -8.08 -30.24 1.62
CA SER A 124 -8.10 -30.61 3.05
C SER A 124 -6.77 -31.21 3.53
N TYR A 125 -6.14 -32.05 2.71
CA TYR A 125 -4.85 -32.69 3.03
C TYR A 125 -3.67 -31.73 3.05
N LYS A 126 -3.80 -30.51 2.46
CA LYS A 126 -2.74 -29.48 2.46
C LYS A 126 -2.90 -28.45 3.57
N GLY A 127 -4.01 -28.44 4.29
CA GLY A 127 -4.30 -27.45 5.32
C GLY A 127 -4.40 -26.02 4.79
N THR A 128 -4.59 -25.83 3.48
CA THR A 128 -4.68 -24.51 2.85
C THR A 128 -6.12 -24.02 2.77
N ARG A 129 -6.32 -22.70 2.76
CA ARG A 129 -7.63 -22.06 2.60
C ARG A 129 -7.67 -21.27 1.30
N ARG A 130 -8.85 -21.25 0.64
CA ARG A 130 -9.08 -20.45 -0.56
C ARG A 130 -9.28 -18.98 -0.26
N LEU A 131 -9.92 -18.65 0.88
CA LEU A 131 -10.16 -17.29 1.35
C LEU A 131 -9.23 -16.99 2.51
N VAL A 132 -8.37 -15.98 2.34
CA VAL A 132 -7.37 -15.64 3.34
C VAL A 132 -7.24 -14.12 3.47
N PRO A 133 -7.45 -13.57 4.66
CA PRO A 133 -7.06 -12.21 4.98
C PRO A 133 -5.53 -12.13 5.15
N TYR A 134 -4.97 -10.96 4.83
CA TYR A 134 -3.55 -10.68 4.98
C TYR A 134 -3.32 -9.23 5.37
N ILE A 135 -2.16 -8.99 5.96
CA ILE A 135 -1.63 -7.66 6.22
C ILE A 135 -0.32 -7.49 5.46
N PHE A 136 0.04 -6.25 5.20
CA PHE A 136 1.29 -5.94 4.52
C PHE A 136 1.89 -4.63 4.98
N ALA A 137 3.20 -4.52 4.81
CA ALA A 137 3.96 -3.31 4.93
C ALA A 137 5.09 -3.32 3.91
N GLY A 138 5.59 -2.13 3.54
CA GLY A 138 6.63 -2.08 2.53
C GLY A 138 7.29 -0.72 2.38
N LEU A 139 8.00 -0.57 1.27
CA LEU A 139 8.61 0.66 0.84
C LEU A 139 8.19 0.95 -0.60
N GLY A 140 8.08 2.21 -0.94
CA GLY A 140 7.73 2.62 -2.28
C GLY A 140 8.20 4.02 -2.61
N MET A 141 7.96 4.39 -3.85
CA MET A 141 8.27 5.68 -4.43
C MET A 141 7.02 6.22 -5.10
N THR A 142 6.78 7.51 -4.94
CA THR A 142 5.69 8.24 -5.60
C THR A 142 6.30 9.33 -6.45
N TYR A 143 5.92 9.36 -7.70
CA TYR A 143 6.27 10.42 -8.63
C TYR A 143 5.00 11.15 -9.04
N ALA A 144 5.02 12.47 -8.88
CA ALA A 144 3.93 13.35 -9.28
C ALA A 144 4.48 14.36 -10.28
N PRO A 145 4.14 14.24 -11.58
CA PRO A 145 4.53 15.21 -12.62
C PRO A 145 3.79 16.53 -12.46
N GLU A 146 4.24 17.54 -13.21
CA GLU A 146 3.66 18.90 -13.29
C GLU A 146 2.11 18.95 -13.18
N PRO A 147 1.47 20.07 -12.69
CA PRO A 147 1.76 21.39 -13.30
C PRO A 147 2.67 22.35 -12.53
N ALA A 148 2.91 22.18 -11.23
CA ALA A 148 3.73 23.17 -10.52
C ALA A 148 5.21 22.78 -10.40
N LYS A 149 5.48 21.53 -9.99
CA LYS A 149 6.81 20.99 -9.75
C LYS A 149 6.78 19.49 -9.84
N ASN A 150 7.76 18.89 -10.51
CA ASN A 150 7.98 17.47 -10.44
C ASN A 150 8.34 17.07 -9.01
N THR A 151 7.51 16.29 -8.37
CA THR A 151 7.73 15.85 -7.00
C THR A 151 8.03 14.35 -6.98
N PHE A 152 9.13 14.00 -6.34
CA PHE A 152 9.52 12.63 -6.09
C PHE A 152 9.57 12.40 -4.58
N ALA A 153 8.84 11.42 -4.09
CA ALA A 153 8.73 11.11 -2.68
C ALA A 153 8.90 9.62 -2.41
N MET A 154 9.57 9.29 -1.32
CA MET A 154 9.48 7.95 -0.77
C MET A 154 8.16 7.79 -0.01
N ASN A 155 7.60 6.59 -0.01
CA ASN A 155 6.41 6.27 0.77
C ASN A 155 6.55 4.93 1.49
N ILE A 156 5.81 4.80 2.58
CA ILE A 156 5.68 3.55 3.35
C ILE A 156 4.23 3.08 3.21
N PRO A 157 3.96 2.11 2.32
CA PRO A 157 2.66 1.49 2.22
C PRO A 157 2.44 0.52 3.38
N VAL A 158 1.31 0.64 4.07
CA VAL A 158 0.83 -0.32 5.06
C VAL A 158 -0.65 -0.58 4.81
N GLY A 159 -1.11 -1.77 5.10
CA GLY A 159 -2.53 -2.08 4.90
C GLY A 159 -2.92 -3.51 5.15
N ALA A 160 -4.13 -3.80 4.75
CA ALA A 160 -4.74 -5.12 4.87
C ALA A 160 -5.57 -5.44 3.63
N GLY A 161 -5.76 -6.71 3.39
CA GLY A 161 -6.59 -7.18 2.29
C GLY A 161 -7.14 -8.57 2.53
N ILE A 162 -7.99 -8.96 1.62
CA ILE A 162 -8.55 -10.31 1.56
C ILE A 162 -8.34 -10.82 0.15
N ARG A 163 -7.89 -12.05 0.00
CA ARG A 163 -7.76 -12.71 -1.29
C ARG A 163 -8.49 -14.04 -1.31
N TYR A 164 -9.05 -14.36 -2.47
CA TYR A 164 -9.82 -15.56 -2.71
C TYR A 164 -9.38 -16.25 -4.00
N LYS A 165 -9.08 -17.52 -3.93
CA LYS A 165 -8.77 -18.36 -5.09
C LYS A 165 -10.06 -18.95 -5.64
N PHE A 166 -10.60 -18.34 -6.69
CA PHE A 166 -11.87 -18.81 -7.27
C PHE A 166 -11.70 -19.91 -8.33
N ALA A 167 -10.50 -20.00 -8.92
CA ALA A 167 -10.15 -21.08 -9.84
C ALA A 167 -8.69 -21.53 -9.58
N PRO A 168 -8.25 -22.66 -10.15
CA PRO A 168 -6.92 -23.24 -9.85
C PRO A 168 -5.74 -22.28 -10.02
N ARG A 169 -5.85 -21.31 -10.95
CA ARG A 169 -4.81 -20.32 -11.24
C ARG A 169 -5.26 -18.88 -11.11
N TRP A 170 -6.51 -18.64 -10.76
CA TRP A 170 -7.06 -17.29 -10.69
C TRP A 170 -7.36 -16.89 -9.26
N ASN A 171 -6.91 -15.73 -8.91
CA ASN A 171 -7.12 -15.12 -7.60
C ASN A 171 -7.80 -13.77 -7.78
N VAL A 172 -8.72 -13.45 -6.89
CA VAL A 172 -9.36 -12.14 -6.78
C VAL A 172 -9.22 -11.67 -5.34
N GLY A 173 -9.15 -10.37 -5.13
CA GLY A 173 -9.11 -9.83 -3.79
C GLY A 173 -9.41 -8.35 -3.73
N CYS A 174 -9.55 -7.88 -2.50
CA CYS A 174 -9.72 -6.48 -2.16
C CYS A 174 -8.63 -6.07 -1.17
N GLU A 175 -8.12 -4.85 -1.32
CA GLU A 175 -7.01 -4.34 -0.52
C GLU A 175 -7.25 -2.87 -0.18
N LEU A 176 -7.03 -2.53 1.09
CA LEU A 176 -6.95 -1.16 1.58
C LEU A 176 -5.50 -0.88 1.98
N SER A 177 -4.89 0.13 1.37
CA SER A 177 -3.51 0.54 1.58
C SER A 177 -3.46 2.01 1.99
N PHE A 178 -2.77 2.31 3.07
CA PHE A 178 -2.38 3.66 3.45
C PHE A 178 -0.91 3.87 3.11
N ARG A 179 -0.59 5.01 2.49
CA ARG A 179 0.76 5.36 2.05
C ARG A 179 1.19 6.65 2.70
N PHE A 180 2.11 6.54 3.63
CA PHE A 180 2.73 7.67 4.33
C PHE A 180 3.91 8.15 3.51
N THR A 181 3.89 9.41 3.05
CA THR A 181 4.98 9.96 2.24
C THR A 181 5.97 10.75 3.07
N THR A 182 7.14 10.99 2.51
CA THR A 182 8.20 11.80 3.15
C THR A 182 8.12 13.27 2.75
N THR A 183 7.23 13.63 1.82
CA THR A 183 7.09 15.00 1.29
C THR A 183 5.76 15.61 1.70
N ASP A 184 5.72 16.93 1.62
CA ASP A 184 4.60 17.82 1.85
C ASP A 184 4.26 18.60 0.57
N ASP A 185 4.76 18.16 -0.57
CA ASP A 185 4.66 18.85 -1.85
C ASP A 185 3.73 18.10 -2.84
N LEU A 186 2.95 17.11 -2.39
CA LEU A 186 2.05 16.37 -3.28
C LEU A 186 0.83 17.17 -3.69
N ASP A 187 0.40 18.11 -2.84
CA ASP A 187 -0.76 18.98 -3.05
C ASP A 187 -0.40 20.35 -3.69
N VAL A 188 0.88 20.63 -3.89
CA VAL A 188 1.34 21.88 -4.52
C VAL A 188 1.05 21.87 -6.02
N THR A 189 0.07 22.65 -6.44
CA THR A 189 -0.33 22.78 -7.86
C THR A 189 0.02 24.11 -8.48
N ASN A 190 0.46 25.11 -7.69
CA ASN A 190 0.78 26.44 -8.18
C ASN A 190 2.12 26.93 -7.62
N THR A 191 3.07 27.26 -8.50
CA THR A 191 4.40 27.75 -8.12
C THR A 191 4.40 29.18 -7.57
N THR A 192 3.36 29.97 -7.86
CA THR A 192 3.29 31.39 -7.50
C THR A 192 2.73 31.61 -6.10
N ALA A 193 2.00 30.65 -5.55
CA ALA A 193 1.45 30.71 -4.19
C ALA A 193 1.45 29.31 -3.57
N PRO A 194 2.52 28.87 -2.92
CA PRO A 194 2.60 27.57 -2.25
C PRO A 194 1.81 27.61 -0.91
N ILE A 195 0.52 27.91 -0.98
CA ILE A 195 -0.35 28.10 0.20
C ILE A 195 -0.55 26.80 0.96
N LEU A 196 -0.49 25.67 0.26
CA LEU A 196 -0.66 24.33 0.84
C LEU A 196 0.66 23.72 1.37
N SER A 197 1.81 24.31 1.02
CA SER A 197 3.11 23.90 1.54
C SER A 197 3.41 24.65 2.82
N ASP A 198 3.14 24.08 3.98
CA ASP A 198 3.35 24.69 5.31
C ASP A 198 2.40 25.86 5.64
N PRO A 199 1.06 25.65 5.57
CA PRO A 199 0.06 26.73 5.68
C PRO A 199 0.08 27.46 7.03
N TYR A 200 0.58 26.85 8.08
CA TYR A 200 0.67 27.40 9.43
C TYR A 200 2.10 27.76 9.87
N GLY A 201 3.10 27.62 8.99
CA GLY A 201 4.51 27.90 9.31
C GLY A 201 5.12 26.94 10.35
N ILE A 202 4.50 25.78 10.61
CA ILE A 202 4.93 24.82 11.60
C ILE A 202 5.80 23.77 10.94
N LYS A 203 7.11 23.99 10.93
CA LYS A 203 8.08 22.98 10.47
C LYS A 203 8.08 21.78 11.41
N SER A 204 7.56 20.67 10.96
CA SER A 204 7.60 19.43 11.72
C SER A 204 8.70 18.49 11.21
N SER A 205 9.30 17.76 12.17
CA SER A 205 10.36 16.78 11.92
C SER A 205 9.77 15.38 11.76
N GLY A 206 10.21 14.64 10.76
CA GLY A 206 9.81 13.25 10.53
C GLY A 206 8.54 13.10 9.69
N PHE A 207 7.69 12.11 10.02
CA PHE A 207 6.44 11.81 9.29
C PHE A 207 5.21 12.57 9.80
N LYS A 208 5.39 13.49 10.74
CA LYS A 208 4.30 14.30 11.29
C LYS A 208 4.02 15.48 10.36
N ASN A 209 2.76 15.75 10.00
CA ASN A 209 2.32 16.74 9.02
C ASN A 209 2.93 16.52 7.62
N LYS A 210 2.94 15.27 7.15
CA LYS A 210 3.32 14.91 5.78
C LYS A 210 2.12 14.38 5.04
N ASP A 211 2.11 14.62 3.74
CA ASP A 211 1.06 14.11 2.85
C ASP A 211 0.94 12.61 2.94
N SER A 212 -0.28 12.13 2.96
CA SER A 212 -0.59 10.72 2.88
C SER A 212 -1.76 10.48 1.94
N TYR A 213 -1.85 9.28 1.42
CA TYR A 213 -2.97 8.89 0.57
C TYR A 213 -3.32 7.42 0.78
N SER A 214 -4.56 7.08 0.49
CA SER A 214 -5.01 5.70 0.55
C SER A 214 -5.45 5.19 -0.80
N PHE A 215 -5.33 3.87 -0.96
CA PHE A 215 -5.83 3.12 -2.09
C PHE A 215 -6.80 2.06 -1.59
N LEU A 216 -8.01 2.07 -2.11
CA LEU A 216 -8.96 0.98 -1.98
C LEU A 216 -9.08 0.32 -3.35
N SER A 217 -8.65 -0.93 -3.48
CA SER A 217 -8.56 -1.60 -4.78
C SER A 217 -9.15 -3.00 -4.76
N ILE A 218 -9.66 -3.39 -5.92
CA ILE A 218 -9.99 -4.78 -6.25
C ILE A 218 -8.94 -5.24 -7.26
N PHE A 219 -8.39 -6.42 -7.07
CA PHE A 219 -7.38 -6.98 -7.95
C PHE A 219 -7.76 -8.37 -8.44
N VAL A 220 -7.23 -8.71 -9.61
CA VAL A 220 -7.29 -10.05 -10.19
C VAL A 220 -5.88 -10.45 -10.58
N THR A 221 -5.44 -11.63 -10.15
CA THR A 221 -4.12 -12.17 -10.47
C THR A 221 -4.21 -13.58 -11.02
N TYR A 222 -3.23 -13.91 -11.84
CA TYR A 222 -3.06 -15.23 -12.44
C TYR A 222 -1.75 -15.86 -11.96
N ASP A 223 -1.83 -17.11 -11.53
CA ASP A 223 -0.71 -17.89 -11.03
C ASP A 223 0.13 -18.44 -12.16
N ILE A 224 1.43 -18.14 -12.13
CA ILE A 224 2.43 -18.56 -13.11
C ILE A 224 3.43 -19.50 -12.44
N SER A 225 4.08 -20.35 -13.24
CA SER A 225 5.17 -21.22 -12.78
C SER A 225 4.74 -22.23 -11.72
N PRO A 226 4.03 -23.30 -12.11
CA PRO A 226 3.70 -24.39 -11.21
C PRO A 226 4.97 -25.04 -10.67
N LYS A 227 5.01 -25.29 -9.37
CA LYS A 227 6.09 -26.05 -8.75
C LYS A 227 5.82 -27.53 -8.93
N TYR A 228 6.51 -28.18 -9.84
CA TYR A 228 6.41 -29.62 -10.02
C TYR A 228 7.05 -30.32 -8.81
N ARG A 229 6.30 -31.18 -8.14
CA ARG A 229 6.89 -32.16 -7.21
C ARG A 229 7.68 -33.16 -8.03
N ARG A 230 8.98 -33.25 -7.84
CA ARG A 230 9.72 -34.44 -8.24
C ARG A 230 9.35 -35.53 -7.24
N CYS A 231 8.60 -36.53 -7.69
CA CYS A 231 8.53 -37.78 -6.96
C CYS A 231 9.93 -38.40 -7.05
N ASN A 232 10.66 -38.41 -5.93
CA ASN A 232 11.82 -39.29 -5.82
C ASN A 232 11.27 -40.70 -5.67
N ASN A 233 11.43 -41.51 -6.74
CA ASN A 233 11.39 -42.96 -6.63
C ASN A 233 12.62 -43.44 -5.88
#